data_b8481e8402ee4551ccfbd4305f88161d
#
_entry.id   b8481e8402ee4551ccfbd4305f88161d
#
_cell.length_a   1.000
_cell.length_b   1.000
_cell.length_c   1.000
_cell.angle_alpha   90.00
_cell.angle_beta   90.00
_cell.angle_gamma   90.00
#
_symmetry.space_group_name_H-M   'P 1'
#
loop_
_entity.id
_entity.type
_entity.pdbx_description
1 polymer ?
#
loop_
_entity_poly.entity_id
_entity_poly.type
_entity_poly.pdbx_seq_one_letter_code
_entity_poly.pdbx_strand_id
1 'polypeptide(L)'
;MGNVRVIDVHQSVYAVNDEIAAKTRARLKEEKTFMVNLMSSPGAGKTTTLLRTAKMLGDRYRIGVMEADIDSSVDAEKMAAAGVASIQVHTGGECAMDAHMTMQALDEFDTEGLDLLVMENVGNLVCPAETDTGASCNVVILSYPEGDDKPLKYPLMFEVCHVVLINKIDTKEYFNFDDKAVVERIHERNPLAKVFFVSAKTGEGFEEWVSWLDNNIKEWIGGTV
;
A
#
# COMPACT_ATOMS: atom_id res chain seq x y z
N MET A 1 41.75 -31.03 1.01
CA MET A 1 40.74 -30.30 0.23
C MET A 1 39.90 -29.48 1.21
N GLY A 2 40.01 -28.14 1.14
CA GLY A 2 39.25 -27.28 2.06
C GLY A 2 37.77 -27.27 1.65
N ASN A 3 36.88 -27.58 2.60
CA ASN A 3 35.44 -27.44 2.39
C ASN A 3 35.09 -25.94 2.36
N VAL A 4 34.61 -25.45 1.22
CA VAL A 4 34.00 -24.13 1.10
C VAL A 4 32.60 -24.23 1.69
N ARG A 5 32.31 -23.47 2.74
CA ARG A 5 30.97 -23.38 3.32
C ARG A 5 30.27 -22.18 2.69
N VAL A 6 29.25 -22.44 1.87
CA VAL A 6 28.38 -21.41 1.32
C VAL A 6 27.21 -21.22 2.28
N ILE A 7 26.97 -19.98 2.69
CA ILE A 7 25.78 -19.59 3.48
C ILE A 7 24.96 -18.64 2.60
N ASP A 8 23.66 -18.86 2.54
CA ASP A 8 22.73 -17.97 1.90
C ASP A 8 22.14 -17.02 2.95
N VAL A 9 22.72 -15.82 3.03
CA VAL A 9 22.34 -14.81 4.03
C VAL A 9 20.99 -14.18 3.68
N HIS A 10 20.64 -14.10 2.39
CA HIS A 10 19.36 -13.52 1.97
C HIS A 10 18.16 -14.32 2.51
N GLN A 11 18.17 -15.64 2.40
CA GLN A 11 17.08 -16.47 2.90
C GLN A 11 16.83 -16.30 4.40
N SER A 12 17.89 -16.09 5.21
CA SER A 12 17.74 -15.88 6.65
C SER A 12 17.12 -14.53 6.99
N VAL A 13 17.40 -13.47 6.24
CA VAL A 13 16.86 -12.12 6.45
C VAL A 13 15.37 -12.09 6.11
N TYR A 14 14.98 -12.61 4.96
CA TYR A 14 13.58 -12.69 4.57
C TYR A 14 12.75 -13.55 5.52
N ALA A 15 13.27 -14.70 5.98
CA ALA A 15 12.57 -15.55 6.93
C ALA A 15 12.29 -14.85 8.27
N VAL A 16 13.22 -14.03 8.76
CA VAL A 16 13.02 -13.22 9.96
C VAL A 16 11.97 -12.14 9.73
N ASN A 17 12.03 -11.46 8.58
CA ASN A 17 11.02 -10.46 8.21
C ASN A 17 9.62 -11.08 8.13
N ASP A 18 9.48 -12.24 7.48
CA ASP A 18 8.19 -12.92 7.32
C ASP A 18 7.59 -13.36 8.67
N GLU A 19 8.42 -13.77 9.62
CA GLU A 19 7.98 -14.09 11.00
C GLU A 19 7.44 -12.83 11.70
N ILE A 20 8.12 -11.69 11.57
CA ILE A 20 7.67 -10.43 12.16
C ILE A 20 6.39 -9.96 11.44
N ALA A 21 6.32 -10.05 10.11
CA ALA A 21 5.14 -9.71 9.34
C ALA A 21 3.91 -10.53 9.76
N ALA A 22 4.09 -11.83 9.99
CA ALA A 22 3.02 -12.69 10.49
C ALA A 22 2.53 -12.27 11.88
N LYS A 23 3.44 -11.90 12.80
CA LYS A 23 3.10 -11.38 14.14
C LYS A 23 2.36 -10.05 14.04
N THR A 24 2.82 -9.15 13.19
CA THR A 24 2.16 -7.85 12.93
C THR A 24 0.74 -8.05 12.44
N ARG A 25 0.55 -8.95 11.48
CA ARG A 25 -0.80 -9.25 10.92
C ARG A 25 -1.72 -9.90 11.96
N ALA A 26 -1.18 -10.76 12.83
CA ALA A 26 -1.94 -11.36 13.92
C ALA A 26 -2.39 -10.30 14.95
N ARG A 27 -1.48 -9.38 15.37
CA ARG A 27 -1.80 -8.24 16.21
C ARG A 27 -2.92 -7.38 15.63
N LEU A 28 -2.79 -6.96 14.39
CA LEU A 28 -3.79 -6.15 13.69
C LEU A 28 -5.15 -6.87 13.58
N LYS A 29 -5.15 -8.19 13.44
CA LYS A 29 -6.39 -8.98 13.42
C LYS A 29 -7.05 -9.01 14.80
N GLU A 30 -6.29 -9.14 15.87
CA GLU A 30 -6.78 -9.08 17.25
C GLU A 30 -7.33 -7.68 17.60
N GLU A 31 -6.62 -6.63 17.20
CA GLU A 31 -7.03 -5.22 17.36
C GLU A 31 -8.19 -4.83 16.43
N LYS A 32 -8.56 -5.69 15.46
CA LYS A 32 -9.58 -5.46 14.42
C LYS A 32 -9.25 -4.28 13.50
N THR A 33 -7.99 -3.98 13.30
CA THR A 33 -7.49 -2.93 12.42
C THR A 33 -7.13 -3.53 11.07
N PHE A 34 -7.80 -3.12 9.99
CA PHE A 34 -7.44 -3.50 8.63
C PHE A 34 -6.32 -2.60 8.13
N MET A 35 -5.16 -3.18 7.81
CA MET A 35 -4.01 -2.40 7.37
C MET A 35 -3.79 -2.54 5.86
N VAL A 36 -3.68 -1.39 5.18
CA VAL A 36 -3.33 -1.28 3.75
C VAL A 36 -1.90 -0.78 3.62
N ASN A 37 -1.07 -1.49 2.86
CA ASN A 37 0.22 -1.02 2.36
C ASN A 37 0.02 -0.38 0.98
N LEU A 38 0.14 0.95 0.90
CA LEU A 38 -0.08 1.74 -0.32
C LEU A 38 1.25 2.05 -1.00
N MET A 39 1.45 1.47 -2.17
CA MET A 39 2.70 1.50 -2.92
C MET A 39 2.53 2.20 -4.27
N SER A 40 3.53 2.90 -4.74
CA SER A 40 3.56 3.49 -6.09
C SER A 40 4.93 4.10 -6.43
N SER A 41 5.09 4.54 -7.67
CA SER A 41 6.12 5.51 -8.04
C SER A 41 5.90 6.86 -7.33
N PRO A 42 6.94 7.69 -7.18
CA PRO A 42 6.79 9.09 -6.79
C PRO A 42 5.84 9.82 -7.75
N GLY A 43 4.95 10.65 -7.20
CA GLY A 43 4.04 11.46 -8.02
C GLY A 43 2.85 10.71 -8.64
N ALA A 44 2.64 9.42 -8.40
CA ALA A 44 1.46 8.67 -8.87
C ALA A 44 0.13 9.13 -8.22
N GLY A 45 0.22 9.80 -7.06
CA GLY A 45 -0.92 10.40 -6.37
C GLY A 45 -1.36 9.65 -5.11
N LYS A 46 -0.41 9.01 -4.38
CA LYS A 46 -0.68 8.31 -3.11
C LYS A 46 -1.45 9.19 -2.13
N THR A 47 -0.83 10.28 -1.69
CA THR A 47 -1.40 11.20 -0.70
C THR A 47 -2.79 11.73 -1.10
N THR A 48 -2.98 12.10 -2.37
CA THR A 48 -4.28 12.58 -2.87
C THR A 48 -5.34 11.48 -2.87
N THR A 49 -4.95 10.25 -3.24
CA THR A 49 -5.83 9.07 -3.21
C THR A 49 -6.23 8.74 -1.77
N LEU A 50 -5.28 8.78 -0.85
CA LEU A 50 -5.49 8.52 0.56
C LEU A 50 -6.43 9.55 1.20
N LEU A 51 -6.20 10.85 0.97
CA LEU A 51 -7.07 11.93 1.45
C LEU A 51 -8.51 11.76 0.95
N ARG A 52 -8.70 11.42 -0.32
CA ARG A 52 -10.04 11.18 -0.87
C ARG A 52 -10.69 9.94 -0.25
N THR A 53 -9.95 8.84 -0.13
CA THR A 53 -10.43 7.60 0.51
C THR A 53 -10.84 7.88 1.96
N ALA A 54 -9.99 8.58 2.73
CA ALA A 54 -10.27 8.95 4.12
C ALA A 54 -11.52 9.84 4.22
N LYS A 55 -11.68 10.82 3.32
CA LYS A 55 -12.87 11.67 3.28
C LYS A 55 -14.17 10.88 3.02
N MET A 56 -14.13 9.85 2.17
CA MET A 56 -15.31 9.04 1.83
C MET A 56 -15.65 8.00 2.90
N LEU A 57 -14.69 7.58 3.72
CA LEU A 57 -14.85 6.56 4.75
C LEU A 57 -14.90 7.12 6.17
N GLY A 58 -14.43 8.35 6.41
CA GLY A 58 -14.19 8.91 7.74
C GLY A 58 -15.42 9.01 8.64
N ASP A 59 -16.62 9.12 8.07
CA ASP A 59 -17.86 9.10 8.85
C ASP A 59 -18.23 7.70 9.38
N ARG A 60 -17.60 6.65 8.84
CA ARG A 60 -17.90 5.24 9.14
C ARG A 60 -16.80 4.54 9.92
N TYR A 61 -15.56 4.95 9.74
CA TYR A 61 -14.38 4.29 10.29
C TYR A 61 -13.42 5.29 10.92
N ARG A 62 -12.78 4.86 12.00
CA ARG A 62 -11.61 5.56 12.55
C ARG A 62 -10.40 5.19 11.71
N ILE A 63 -9.81 6.18 11.04
CA ILE A 63 -8.73 5.99 10.08
C ILE A 63 -7.45 6.60 10.65
N GLY A 64 -6.38 5.80 10.63
CA GLY A 64 -5.02 6.22 10.90
C GLY A 64 -4.15 6.13 9.66
N VAL A 65 -3.12 6.96 9.58
CA VAL A 65 -2.16 6.98 8.48
C VAL A 65 -0.73 6.94 9.00
N MET A 66 0.05 6.06 8.45
CA MET A 66 1.48 5.93 8.66
C MET A 66 2.19 6.37 7.38
N GLU A 67 2.88 7.50 7.44
CA GLU A 67 3.59 8.08 6.30
C GLU A 67 5.06 7.69 6.34
N ALA A 68 5.49 6.87 5.39
CA ALA A 68 6.88 6.47 5.26
C ALA A 68 7.59 7.34 4.21
N ASP A 69 8.57 8.09 4.64
CA ASP A 69 9.40 8.92 3.76
C ASP A 69 10.86 8.87 4.22
N ILE A 70 11.78 9.23 3.32
CA ILE A 70 13.21 9.25 3.61
C ILE A 70 13.52 10.36 4.62
N ASP A 71 12.95 11.57 4.47
CA ASP A 71 13.25 12.75 5.33
C ASP A 71 12.17 13.85 5.28
N SER A 72 10.96 13.61 4.79
CA SER A 72 9.91 14.64 4.65
C SER A 72 8.72 14.39 5.56
N SER A 73 8.15 15.45 6.13
CA SER A 73 6.91 15.40 6.94
C SER A 73 5.70 16.04 6.23
N VAL A 74 5.87 16.49 4.99
CA VAL A 74 4.86 17.31 4.27
C VAL A 74 3.54 16.55 4.09
N ASP A 75 3.58 15.26 3.83
CA ASP A 75 2.36 14.47 3.59
C ASP A 75 1.64 14.13 4.90
N ALA A 76 2.38 13.83 5.98
CA ALA A 76 1.79 13.69 7.33
C ALA A 76 1.11 14.99 7.81
N GLU A 77 1.70 16.15 7.53
CA GLU A 77 1.10 17.46 7.84
C GLU A 77 -0.21 17.68 7.08
N LYS A 78 -0.30 17.26 5.82
CA LYS A 78 -1.55 17.31 5.02
C LYS A 78 -2.63 16.41 5.62
N MET A 79 -2.26 15.20 6.09
CA MET A 79 -3.19 14.28 6.75
C MET A 79 -3.70 14.88 8.06
N ALA A 80 -2.82 15.40 8.90
CA ALA A 80 -3.19 16.05 10.15
C ALA A 80 -4.10 17.26 9.92
N ALA A 81 -3.83 18.10 8.90
CA ALA A 81 -4.67 19.21 8.51
C ALA A 81 -6.06 18.77 8.03
N ALA A 82 -6.20 17.57 7.49
CA ALA A 82 -7.47 16.96 7.12
C ALA A 82 -8.19 16.27 8.30
N GLY A 83 -7.63 16.32 9.51
CA GLY A 83 -8.19 15.71 10.72
C GLY A 83 -8.00 14.19 10.79
N VAL A 84 -7.08 13.63 10.01
CA VAL A 84 -6.73 12.20 10.04
C VAL A 84 -5.56 11.99 11.01
N ALA A 85 -5.70 11.05 11.93
CA ALA A 85 -4.61 10.67 12.82
C ALA A 85 -3.43 10.14 12.00
N SER A 86 -2.24 10.72 12.19
CA SER A 86 -1.08 10.35 11.37
C SER A 86 0.21 10.31 12.18
N ILE A 87 1.10 9.39 11.79
CA ILE A 87 2.47 9.30 12.26
C ILE A 87 3.43 9.35 11.07
N GLN A 88 4.53 10.08 11.22
CA GLN A 88 5.61 10.10 10.26
C GLN A 88 6.67 9.07 10.65
N VAL A 89 7.06 8.20 9.72
CA VAL A 89 8.14 7.24 9.88
C VAL A 89 9.29 7.62 8.94
N HIS A 90 10.42 8.01 9.53
CA HIS A 90 11.65 8.23 8.78
C HIS A 90 12.37 6.90 8.59
N THR A 91 12.52 6.47 7.34
CA THR A 91 13.14 5.16 7.03
C THR A 91 14.67 5.14 7.18
N GLY A 92 15.28 6.29 7.49
CA GLY A 92 16.73 6.38 7.68
C GLY A 92 17.54 6.15 6.40
N GLY A 93 16.91 6.37 5.23
CA GLY A 93 17.53 6.16 3.92
C GLY A 93 17.14 4.85 3.24
N GLU A 94 16.37 3.99 3.91
CA GLU A 94 15.80 2.79 3.28
C GLU A 94 14.73 3.17 2.26
N CYS A 95 14.67 2.41 1.17
CA CYS A 95 13.78 2.68 0.03
C CYS A 95 12.38 2.09 0.19
N ALA A 96 12.08 1.44 1.32
CA ALA A 96 10.79 0.86 1.67
C ALA A 96 10.70 0.57 3.16
N MET A 97 9.47 0.44 3.67
CA MET A 97 9.18 -0.14 4.97
C MET A 97 9.31 -1.67 4.92
N ASP A 98 9.85 -2.24 5.98
CA ASP A 98 9.80 -3.68 6.26
C ASP A 98 8.88 -4.00 7.46
N ALA A 99 8.77 -5.27 7.84
CA ALA A 99 7.94 -5.67 8.95
C ALA A 99 8.45 -5.18 10.31
N HIS A 100 9.77 -5.03 10.49
CA HIS A 100 10.35 -4.53 11.73
C HIS A 100 10.06 -3.04 11.92
N MET A 101 10.26 -2.23 10.87
CA MET A 101 9.90 -0.81 10.89
C MET A 101 8.40 -0.62 11.10
N THR A 102 7.57 -1.45 10.45
CA THR A 102 6.11 -1.42 10.63
C THR A 102 5.73 -1.70 12.08
N MET A 103 6.32 -2.74 12.71
CA MET A 103 6.03 -3.07 14.10
C MET A 103 6.46 -1.96 15.06
N GLN A 104 7.64 -1.38 14.86
CA GLN A 104 8.11 -0.24 15.65
C GLN A 104 7.16 0.97 15.52
N ALA A 105 6.72 1.28 14.31
CA ALA A 105 5.78 2.38 14.09
C ALA A 105 4.42 2.11 14.73
N LEU A 106 3.94 0.86 14.75
CA LEU A 106 2.71 0.46 15.46
C LEU A 106 2.83 0.57 16.99
N ASP A 107 4.03 0.40 17.55
CA ASP A 107 4.27 0.55 18.99
C ASP A 107 4.25 2.02 19.43
N GLU A 108 4.62 2.95 18.54
CA GLU A 108 4.62 4.39 18.80
C GLU A 108 3.30 5.08 18.39
N PHE A 109 2.54 4.46 17.51
CA PHE A 109 1.26 4.98 17.03
C PHE A 109 0.12 4.31 17.79
N ASP A 110 -0.70 5.11 18.49
CA ASP A 110 -1.89 4.60 19.16
C ASP A 110 -2.90 4.09 18.12
N THR A 111 -2.85 2.78 17.88
CA THR A 111 -3.75 2.09 16.94
C THR A 111 -5.02 1.57 17.60
N GLU A 112 -5.17 1.71 18.93
CA GLU A 112 -6.33 1.22 19.66
C GLU A 112 -7.62 1.84 19.14
N GLY A 113 -8.47 0.97 18.63
CA GLY A 113 -9.76 1.32 18.06
C GLY A 113 -9.70 1.97 16.67
N LEU A 114 -8.59 1.93 15.95
CA LEU A 114 -8.59 2.18 14.52
C LEU A 114 -9.26 1.02 13.79
N ASP A 115 -10.10 1.34 12.82
CA ASP A 115 -10.72 0.35 11.93
C ASP A 115 -9.88 0.15 10.65
N LEU A 116 -9.27 1.22 10.17
CA LEU A 116 -8.41 1.26 9.00
C LEU A 116 -7.10 1.97 9.31
N LEU A 117 -6.00 1.31 9.03
CA LEU A 117 -4.66 1.91 9.00
C LEU A 117 -4.13 1.87 7.58
N VAL A 118 -3.72 3.01 7.04
CA VAL A 118 -3.05 3.05 5.73
C VAL A 118 -1.60 3.44 5.93
N MET A 119 -0.70 2.55 5.55
CA MET A 119 0.72 2.85 5.43
C MET A 119 0.99 3.35 4.02
N GLU A 120 1.29 4.64 3.86
CA GLU A 120 1.83 5.19 2.63
C GLU A 120 3.31 4.86 2.57
N ASN A 121 3.69 3.87 1.74
CA ASN A 121 5.07 3.43 1.61
C ASN A 121 5.89 4.42 0.78
N VAL A 122 7.22 4.36 0.91
CA VAL A 122 8.16 5.17 0.11
C VAL A 122 7.86 5.04 -1.37
N GLY A 123 7.95 6.15 -2.11
CA GLY A 123 7.69 6.17 -3.55
C GLY A 123 8.73 5.36 -4.33
N ASN A 124 8.43 4.07 -4.59
CA ASN A 124 9.29 3.12 -5.27
C ASN A 124 8.45 1.95 -5.80
N LEU A 125 8.83 1.36 -6.95
CA LEU A 125 8.16 0.19 -7.54
C LEU A 125 8.98 -1.11 -7.43
N VAL A 126 10.13 -1.10 -6.76
CA VAL A 126 11.00 -2.27 -6.57
C VAL A 126 11.01 -2.69 -5.12
N CYS A 127 11.64 -1.89 -4.26
CA CYS A 127 11.88 -2.25 -2.86
C CYS A 127 10.61 -2.62 -2.07
N PRO A 128 9.47 -1.88 -2.17
CA PRO A 128 8.26 -2.24 -1.41
C PRO A 128 7.61 -3.57 -1.83
N ALA A 129 8.00 -4.13 -2.96
CA ALA A 129 7.52 -5.43 -3.41
C ALA A 129 8.36 -6.61 -2.87
N GLU A 130 9.57 -6.35 -2.38
CA GLU A 130 10.51 -7.39 -1.97
C GLU A 130 10.29 -7.88 -0.55
N THR A 131 9.62 -7.08 0.30
CA THR A 131 9.42 -7.38 1.71
C THR A 131 7.95 -7.34 2.12
N ASP A 132 7.52 -8.32 2.91
CA ASP A 132 6.21 -8.30 3.56
C ASP A 132 6.26 -7.34 4.76
N THR A 133 5.37 -6.38 4.81
CA THR A 133 5.25 -5.39 5.90
C THR A 133 4.33 -5.84 7.03
N GLY A 134 3.63 -6.97 6.87
CA GLY A 134 2.57 -7.42 7.78
C GLY A 134 1.21 -6.77 7.53
N ALA A 135 1.05 -5.98 6.46
CA ALA A 135 -0.24 -5.42 6.08
C ALA A 135 -1.25 -6.52 5.66
N SER A 136 -2.53 -6.22 5.84
CA SER A 136 -3.63 -7.10 5.42
C SER A 136 -3.85 -7.06 3.90
N CYS A 137 -3.47 -5.95 3.26
CA CYS A 137 -3.70 -5.70 1.85
C CYS A 137 -2.60 -4.84 1.23
N ASN A 138 -2.07 -5.26 0.08
CA ASN A 138 -1.15 -4.49 -0.75
C ASN A 138 -1.92 -3.81 -1.88
N VAL A 139 -1.86 -2.48 -1.96
CA VAL A 139 -2.48 -1.65 -2.99
C VAL A 139 -1.42 -0.91 -3.78
N VAL A 140 -1.43 -1.04 -5.08
CA VAL A 140 -0.52 -0.33 -5.98
C VAL A 140 -1.28 0.78 -6.71
N ILE A 141 -0.71 1.98 -6.74
CA ILE A 141 -1.18 3.06 -7.61
C ILE A 141 -0.27 3.15 -8.83
N LEU A 142 -0.87 3.04 -10.00
CA LEU A 142 -0.26 3.32 -11.30
C LEU A 142 -1.03 4.47 -11.95
N SER A 143 -0.35 5.52 -12.42
CA SER A 143 -1.02 6.65 -13.03
C SER A 143 -0.83 6.71 -14.55
N TYR A 144 -1.80 7.29 -15.26
CA TYR A 144 -1.74 7.44 -16.73
C TYR A 144 -0.42 8.03 -17.25
N PRO A 145 0.15 9.10 -16.63
CA PRO A 145 1.45 9.63 -17.07
C PRO A 145 2.62 8.67 -17.02
N GLU A 146 2.52 7.59 -16.23
CA GLU A 146 3.60 6.60 -16.07
C GLU A 146 3.65 5.58 -17.19
N GLY A 147 2.54 5.41 -17.93
CA GLY A 147 2.42 4.43 -19.03
C GLY A 147 1.92 3.05 -18.60
N ASP A 148 1.29 2.36 -19.55
CA ASP A 148 0.65 1.05 -19.36
C ASP A 148 1.64 -0.13 -19.34
N ASP A 149 2.92 0.12 -19.57
CA ASP A 149 3.99 -0.89 -19.61
C ASP A 149 4.65 -1.19 -18.24
N LYS A 150 4.22 -0.51 -17.18
CA LYS A 150 4.77 -0.72 -15.83
C LYS A 150 4.66 -2.17 -15.34
N PRO A 151 3.57 -2.92 -15.58
CA PRO A 151 3.52 -4.33 -15.18
C PRO A 151 4.57 -5.22 -15.85
N LEU A 152 5.06 -4.81 -17.03
CA LEU A 152 6.14 -5.51 -17.74
C LEU A 152 7.52 -5.17 -17.16
N LYS A 153 7.70 -3.93 -16.71
CA LYS A 153 8.99 -3.41 -16.18
C LYS A 153 9.21 -3.78 -14.71
N TYR A 154 8.14 -3.87 -13.93
CA TYR A 154 8.15 -4.12 -12.48
C TYR A 154 7.23 -5.29 -12.11
N PRO A 155 7.46 -6.50 -12.65
CA PRO A 155 6.52 -7.62 -12.52
C PRO A 155 6.22 -7.98 -11.06
N LEU A 156 7.23 -8.01 -10.18
CA LEU A 156 7.07 -8.39 -8.77
C LEU A 156 6.05 -7.49 -8.04
N MET A 157 6.06 -6.17 -8.31
CA MET A 157 5.12 -5.23 -7.72
C MET A 157 3.66 -5.62 -8.01
N PHE A 158 3.39 -6.09 -9.23
CA PHE A 158 2.05 -6.50 -9.65
C PHE A 158 1.73 -7.97 -9.28
N GLU A 159 2.73 -8.78 -8.98
CA GLU A 159 2.55 -10.14 -8.45
C GLU A 159 2.08 -10.13 -6.98
N VAL A 160 2.62 -9.21 -6.16
CA VAL A 160 2.34 -9.14 -4.71
C VAL A 160 1.13 -8.27 -4.36
N CYS A 161 0.57 -7.51 -5.31
CA CYS A 161 -0.54 -6.61 -5.04
C CYS A 161 -1.88 -7.35 -5.01
N HIS A 162 -2.81 -6.89 -4.16
CA HIS A 162 -4.21 -7.33 -4.14
C HIS A 162 -5.08 -6.42 -5.01
N VAL A 163 -4.69 -5.15 -5.10
CA VAL A 163 -5.42 -4.12 -5.84
C VAL A 163 -4.45 -3.23 -6.62
N VAL A 164 -4.86 -2.86 -7.83
CA VAL A 164 -4.21 -1.81 -8.62
C VAL A 164 -5.21 -0.69 -8.86
N LEU A 165 -4.87 0.53 -8.43
CA LEU A 165 -5.60 1.74 -8.76
C LEU A 165 -4.92 2.43 -9.95
N ILE A 166 -5.56 2.42 -11.10
CA ILE A 166 -5.13 3.17 -12.29
C ILE A 166 -5.62 4.61 -12.10
N ASN A 167 -4.73 5.48 -11.62
CA ASN A 167 -5.06 6.84 -11.21
C ASN A 167 -4.86 7.86 -12.34
N LYS A 168 -5.41 9.06 -12.14
CA LYS A 168 -5.36 10.20 -13.05
C LYS A 168 -6.05 9.95 -14.39
N ILE A 169 -7.16 9.19 -14.39
CA ILE A 169 -7.96 8.96 -15.61
C ILE A 169 -8.49 10.26 -16.25
N ASP A 170 -8.60 11.34 -15.45
CA ASP A 170 -8.92 12.68 -15.90
C ASP A 170 -7.88 13.28 -16.87
N THR A 171 -6.73 12.64 -16.99
CA THR A 171 -5.65 13.05 -17.92
C THR A 171 -5.54 12.15 -19.17
N LYS A 172 -6.48 11.22 -19.35
CA LYS A 172 -6.42 10.17 -20.37
C LYS A 172 -6.16 10.73 -21.80
N GLU A 173 -6.77 11.81 -22.15
CA GLU A 173 -6.64 12.42 -23.50
C GLU A 173 -5.22 12.97 -23.80
N TYR A 174 -4.39 13.15 -22.77
CA TYR A 174 -3.02 13.69 -22.92
C TYR A 174 -1.94 12.60 -23.00
N PHE A 175 -2.30 11.34 -22.74
CA PHE A 175 -1.35 10.23 -22.67
C PHE A 175 -1.79 9.05 -23.54
N ASN A 176 -0.83 8.43 -24.20
CA ASN A 176 -1.08 7.18 -24.92
C ASN A 176 -1.04 6.02 -23.91
N PHE A 177 -2.21 5.67 -23.36
CA PHE A 177 -2.37 4.63 -22.35
C PHE A 177 -3.48 3.66 -22.79
N ASP A 178 -3.15 2.39 -22.94
CA ASP A 178 -4.09 1.34 -23.31
C ASP A 178 -4.68 0.66 -22.06
N ASP A 179 -5.93 1.02 -21.72
CA ASP A 179 -6.64 0.50 -20.56
C ASP A 179 -6.79 -1.03 -20.60
N LYS A 180 -6.99 -1.60 -21.79
CA LYS A 180 -7.17 -3.04 -21.94
C LYS A 180 -5.84 -3.77 -21.77
N ALA A 181 -4.80 -3.27 -22.43
CA ALA A 181 -3.47 -3.85 -22.36
C ALA A 181 -2.90 -3.84 -20.93
N VAL A 182 -3.09 -2.76 -20.15
CA VAL A 182 -2.62 -2.69 -18.78
C VAL A 182 -3.30 -3.71 -17.88
N VAL A 183 -4.63 -3.91 -18.03
CA VAL A 183 -5.38 -4.92 -17.27
C VAL A 183 -4.92 -6.34 -17.62
N GLU A 184 -4.74 -6.64 -18.90
CA GLU A 184 -4.23 -7.94 -19.36
C GLU A 184 -2.85 -8.20 -18.76
N ARG A 185 -1.92 -7.25 -18.82
CA ARG A 185 -0.56 -7.35 -18.26
C ARG A 185 -0.56 -7.54 -16.75
N ILE A 186 -1.45 -6.85 -16.01
CA ILE A 186 -1.61 -7.04 -14.57
C ILE A 186 -2.09 -8.46 -14.28
N HIS A 187 -3.14 -8.92 -14.99
CA HIS A 187 -3.70 -10.26 -14.77
C HIS A 187 -2.77 -11.40 -15.24
N GLU A 188 -1.85 -11.15 -16.17
CA GLU A 188 -0.77 -12.09 -16.49
C GLU A 188 0.18 -12.29 -15.29
N ARG A 189 0.36 -11.27 -14.42
CA ARG A 189 1.19 -11.36 -13.22
C ARG A 189 0.41 -11.88 -12.02
N ASN A 190 -0.80 -11.35 -11.81
CA ASN A 190 -1.68 -11.72 -10.73
C ASN A 190 -3.14 -11.77 -11.19
N PRO A 191 -3.66 -12.95 -11.55
CA PRO A 191 -5.04 -13.11 -12.01
C PRO A 191 -6.12 -12.72 -10.98
N LEU A 192 -5.74 -12.62 -9.70
CA LEU A 192 -6.66 -12.31 -8.60
C LEU A 192 -6.69 -10.80 -8.27
N ALA A 193 -5.74 -10.02 -8.79
CA ALA A 193 -5.68 -8.58 -8.53
C ALA A 193 -6.93 -7.88 -9.02
N LYS A 194 -7.49 -7.01 -8.17
CA LYS A 194 -8.58 -6.10 -8.57
C LYS A 194 -8.00 -4.86 -9.20
N VAL A 195 -8.62 -4.39 -10.28
CA VAL A 195 -8.18 -3.18 -10.98
C VAL A 195 -9.32 -2.18 -11.00
N PHE A 196 -9.05 -0.96 -10.50
CA PHE A 196 -9.99 0.16 -10.51
C PHE A 196 -9.37 1.33 -11.24
N PHE A 197 -10.16 1.96 -12.11
CA PHE A 197 -9.78 3.18 -12.81
C PHE A 197 -10.34 4.37 -12.05
N VAL A 198 -9.47 5.26 -11.58
CA VAL A 198 -9.84 6.32 -10.64
C VAL A 198 -9.21 7.67 -11.01
N SER A 199 -9.85 8.75 -10.59
CA SER A 199 -9.23 10.06 -10.50
C SER A 199 -9.29 10.57 -9.07
N ALA A 200 -8.17 10.60 -8.38
CA ALA A 200 -8.08 11.19 -7.05
C ALA A 200 -8.43 12.68 -7.04
N LYS A 201 -8.28 13.38 -8.18
CA LYS A 201 -8.60 14.77 -8.36
C LYS A 201 -10.11 15.01 -8.49
N THR A 202 -10.80 14.29 -9.37
CA THR A 202 -12.21 14.50 -9.68
C THR A 202 -13.16 13.66 -8.81
N GLY A 203 -12.70 12.49 -8.37
CA GLY A 203 -13.49 11.48 -7.66
C GLY A 203 -14.08 10.41 -8.56
N GLU A 204 -13.90 10.50 -9.86
CA GLU A 204 -14.38 9.49 -10.79
C GLU A 204 -13.79 8.10 -10.45
N GLY A 205 -14.62 7.07 -10.47
CA GLY A 205 -14.25 5.68 -10.18
C GLY A 205 -13.99 5.36 -8.70
N PHE A 206 -13.99 6.35 -7.78
CA PHE A 206 -13.70 6.13 -6.37
C PHE A 206 -14.78 5.34 -5.62
N GLU A 207 -16.02 5.39 -6.06
CA GLU A 207 -17.12 4.66 -5.40
C GLU A 207 -16.91 3.16 -5.42
N GLU A 208 -16.41 2.60 -6.53
CA GLU A 208 -16.13 1.17 -6.65
C GLU A 208 -14.97 0.75 -5.76
N TRP A 209 -13.87 1.52 -5.78
CA TRP A 209 -12.72 1.31 -4.90
C TRP A 209 -13.12 1.35 -3.42
N VAL A 210 -13.83 2.41 -3.01
CA VAL A 210 -14.24 2.59 -1.62
C VAL A 210 -15.23 1.51 -1.18
N SER A 211 -16.14 1.07 -2.06
CA SER A 211 -17.06 -0.03 -1.78
C SER A 211 -16.32 -1.35 -1.58
N TRP A 212 -15.32 -1.63 -2.41
CA TRP A 212 -14.47 -2.80 -2.26
C TRP A 212 -13.71 -2.76 -0.92
N LEU A 213 -13.09 -1.64 -0.59
CA LEU A 213 -12.34 -1.45 0.65
C LEU A 213 -13.26 -1.60 1.88
N ASP A 214 -14.44 -0.98 1.86
CA ASP A 214 -15.46 -1.08 2.90
C ASP A 214 -15.86 -2.53 3.20
N ASN A 215 -16.06 -3.34 2.16
CA ASN A 215 -16.38 -4.75 2.32
C ASN A 215 -15.23 -5.54 2.98
N ASN A 216 -13.98 -5.28 2.59
CA ASN A 216 -12.81 -5.95 3.18
C ASN A 216 -12.59 -5.54 4.64
N ILE A 217 -12.79 -4.25 4.98
CA ILE A 217 -12.73 -3.79 6.38
C ILE A 217 -13.80 -4.51 7.21
N LYS A 218 -15.05 -4.57 6.74
CA LYS A 218 -16.15 -5.26 7.44
C LYS A 218 -15.86 -6.74 7.67
N GLU A 219 -15.35 -7.43 6.66
CA GLU A 219 -14.97 -8.84 6.75
C GLU A 219 -13.84 -9.04 7.76
N TRP A 220 -12.85 -8.15 7.74
CA TRP A 220 -11.74 -8.19 8.69
C TRP A 220 -12.17 -7.97 10.13
N ILE A 221 -13.00 -6.95 10.39
CA ILE A 221 -13.50 -6.59 11.73
C ILE A 221 -14.54 -7.62 12.23
N GLY A 222 -15.41 -8.08 11.34
CA GLY A 222 -16.51 -8.97 11.68
C GLY A 222 -16.11 -10.39 12.07
N GLY A 223 -14.88 -10.82 11.73
CA GLY A 223 -14.31 -12.09 12.17
C GLY A 223 -15.07 -13.34 11.68
N THR A 224 -15.85 -13.25 10.61
CA THR A 224 -16.50 -14.42 10.00
C THR A 224 -15.51 -15.09 9.04
N VAL A 225 -14.87 -16.15 9.48
CA VAL A 225 -14.22 -17.16 8.66
C VAL A 225 -15.25 -18.21 8.32
#